data_9e6f01c40e012af19ec849d81992177e
#
_entry.id   9e6f01c40e012af19ec849d81992177e
#
_cell.length_a   1.000
_cell.length_b   1.000
_cell.length_c   1.000
_cell.angle_alpha   90.00
_cell.angle_beta   90.00
_cell.angle_gamma   90.00
#
_symmetry.space_group_name_H-M   'P 1'
#
loop_
_entity.id
_entity.type
_entity.pdbx_description
1 polymer ?
#
loop_
_entity_poly.entity_id
_entity_poly.type
_entity_poly.pdbx_seq_one_letter_code
_entity_poly.pdbx_strand_id
1 'polypeptide(L)'
;MLTSCFDPSKPNFQYFPDMYESLAYETYAESDGFSNGIEAQIPVEGTIPRGWDPYDYPDSNEGYEMAKANLLSPIELSDDNISQGKELYEIYCSVCHGDKGDGMGILAQREKFLGIPAYIDREITPGSIYHILMYGINAMGSHAGQVNEEERWQIAQYVMKLRDESKK
;
A
#
# COMPACT_ATOMS: atom_id res chain seq x y z
N MET A 1 -49.27 5.59 -23.11
CA MET A 1 -48.03 5.73 -22.29
C MET A 1 -47.55 4.31 -22.00
N LEU A 2 -46.39 3.93 -22.52
CA LEU A 2 -45.74 2.65 -22.21
C LEU A 2 -44.87 2.88 -20.97
N THR A 3 -45.33 2.40 -19.83
CA THR A 3 -44.50 2.40 -18.60
C THR A 3 -43.59 1.18 -18.67
N SER A 4 -42.30 1.42 -18.88
CA SER A 4 -41.28 0.38 -18.71
C SER A 4 -41.08 0.14 -17.22
N CYS A 5 -41.36 -1.07 -16.77
CA CYS A 5 -41.00 -1.51 -15.42
C CYS A 5 -39.48 -1.74 -15.39
N PHE A 6 -38.74 -0.77 -14.88
CA PHE A 6 -37.31 -0.84 -14.69
C PHE A 6 -37.01 -1.03 -13.20
N ASP A 7 -36.30 -2.08 -12.86
CA ASP A 7 -35.79 -2.32 -11.49
C ASP A 7 -34.28 -2.02 -11.50
N PRO A 8 -33.82 -0.89 -10.88
CA PRO A 8 -32.42 -0.50 -10.90
C PRO A 8 -31.52 -1.43 -10.07
N SER A 9 -32.10 -2.35 -9.28
CA SER A 9 -31.34 -3.34 -8.49
C SER A 9 -31.00 -4.61 -9.29
N LYS A 10 -31.54 -4.74 -10.50
CA LYS A 10 -31.33 -5.92 -11.35
C LYS A 10 -30.79 -5.52 -12.71
N PRO A 11 -29.92 -6.36 -13.32
CA PRO A 11 -29.51 -6.18 -14.70
C PRO A 11 -30.67 -6.18 -15.66
N ASN A 12 -30.62 -5.34 -16.71
CA ASN A 12 -31.62 -5.34 -17.78
C ASN A 12 -31.56 -6.63 -18.59
N PHE A 13 -32.71 -7.02 -19.17
CA PHE A 13 -32.71 -8.09 -20.16
C PHE A 13 -31.87 -7.68 -21.37
N GLN A 14 -31.00 -8.58 -21.79
CA GLN A 14 -30.19 -8.41 -22.98
C GLN A 14 -30.61 -9.38 -24.07
N TYR A 15 -30.55 -8.91 -25.31
CA TYR A 15 -30.66 -9.77 -26.47
C TYR A 15 -29.33 -10.49 -26.70
N PHE A 16 -29.29 -11.78 -26.74
CA PHE A 16 -28.06 -12.60 -26.72
C PHE A 16 -27.22 -12.38 -25.45
N PRO A 17 -27.62 -12.92 -24.30
CA PRO A 17 -26.88 -12.76 -23.04
C PRO A 17 -25.60 -13.61 -22.95
N ASP A 18 -25.16 -14.18 -24.10
CA ASP A 18 -23.92 -14.96 -24.16
C ASP A 18 -22.74 -14.19 -23.59
N MET A 19 -22.00 -14.84 -22.72
CA MET A 19 -20.85 -14.25 -21.97
C MET A 19 -21.25 -13.12 -20.97
N TYR A 20 -22.53 -12.95 -20.70
CA TYR A 20 -22.96 -12.06 -19.61
C TYR A 20 -22.51 -12.59 -18.24
N GLU A 21 -22.58 -13.90 -18.07
CA GLU A 21 -21.99 -14.61 -16.92
C GLU A 21 -20.77 -15.39 -17.41
N SER A 22 -19.62 -15.13 -16.78
CA SER A 22 -18.39 -15.87 -17.08
C SER A 22 -18.56 -17.34 -16.69
N LEU A 23 -18.19 -18.27 -17.60
CA LEU A 23 -18.07 -19.69 -17.26
C LEU A 23 -16.76 -19.98 -16.49
N ALA A 24 -15.77 -19.09 -16.60
CA ALA A 24 -14.56 -19.16 -15.81
C ALA A 24 -14.79 -18.53 -14.44
N TYR A 25 -14.20 -19.12 -13.42
CA TYR A 25 -14.21 -18.53 -12.08
C TYR A 25 -13.48 -17.19 -12.05
N GLU A 26 -14.06 -16.23 -11.36
CA GLU A 26 -13.42 -14.96 -11.05
C GLU A 26 -12.79 -15.02 -9.66
N THR A 27 -11.78 -14.19 -9.41
CA THR A 27 -10.90 -14.27 -8.22
C THR A 27 -11.65 -14.39 -6.89
N TYR A 28 -12.80 -13.77 -6.75
CA TYR A 28 -13.61 -13.80 -5.51
C TYR A 28 -15.00 -14.41 -5.74
N ALA A 29 -15.17 -15.19 -6.83
CA ALA A 29 -16.43 -15.86 -7.11
C ALA A 29 -16.71 -17.00 -6.12
N GLU A 30 -17.99 -17.36 -6.01
CA GLU A 30 -18.40 -18.57 -5.34
C GLU A 30 -17.91 -19.79 -6.12
N SER A 31 -17.50 -20.85 -5.42
CA SER A 31 -17.03 -22.09 -6.04
C SER A 31 -17.47 -23.32 -5.23
N ASP A 32 -18.19 -24.21 -5.88
CA ASP A 32 -18.57 -25.49 -5.29
C ASP A 32 -17.39 -26.49 -5.20
N GLY A 33 -16.27 -26.16 -5.84
CA GLY A 33 -15.06 -27.00 -5.83
C GLY A 33 -14.28 -26.98 -4.53
N PHE A 34 -14.52 -25.97 -3.68
CA PHE A 34 -13.81 -25.78 -2.42
C PHE A 34 -14.75 -25.84 -1.21
N SER A 35 -14.28 -26.42 -0.12
CA SER A 35 -15.07 -26.61 1.09
C SER A 35 -15.50 -25.30 1.78
N ASN A 36 -14.80 -24.21 1.53
CA ASN A 36 -15.13 -22.87 2.01
C ASN A 36 -16.06 -22.07 1.06
N GLY A 37 -16.43 -22.66 -0.08
CA GLY A 37 -17.37 -22.07 -1.03
C GLY A 37 -16.84 -20.90 -1.85
N ILE A 38 -15.53 -20.60 -1.81
CA ILE A 38 -14.92 -19.46 -2.52
C ILE A 38 -13.73 -19.89 -3.36
N GLU A 39 -13.56 -19.23 -4.51
CA GLU A 39 -12.45 -19.49 -5.44
C GLU A 39 -11.10 -19.01 -4.88
N ALA A 40 -11.08 -17.86 -4.19
CA ALA A 40 -9.88 -17.31 -3.59
C ALA A 40 -9.42 -18.15 -2.39
N GLN A 41 -8.41 -18.99 -2.60
CA GLN A 41 -7.83 -19.83 -1.56
C GLN A 41 -6.64 -19.16 -0.91
N ILE A 42 -6.50 -19.37 0.41
CA ILE A 42 -5.29 -18.96 1.12
C ILE A 42 -4.12 -19.84 0.65
N PRO A 43 -2.94 -19.27 0.35
CA PRO A 43 -1.76 -20.06 0.01
C PRO A 43 -1.48 -21.16 1.06
N VAL A 44 -0.91 -22.26 0.61
CA VAL A 44 -0.52 -23.36 1.52
C VAL A 44 0.48 -22.84 2.55
N GLU A 45 0.28 -23.18 3.81
CA GLU A 45 1.16 -22.77 4.90
C GLU A 45 2.63 -23.13 4.61
N GLY A 46 3.53 -22.20 4.87
CA GLY A 46 4.97 -22.35 4.61
C GLY A 46 5.40 -22.08 3.17
N THR A 47 4.49 -21.70 2.27
CA THR A 47 4.87 -21.30 0.91
C THR A 47 5.29 -19.83 0.86
N ILE A 48 6.32 -19.55 0.06
CA ILE A 48 6.82 -18.20 -0.21
C ILE A 48 6.47 -17.86 -1.67
N PRO A 49 5.70 -16.78 -1.93
CA PRO A 49 5.38 -16.37 -3.29
C PRO A 49 6.64 -15.90 -4.02
N ARG A 50 6.65 -16.02 -5.35
CA ARG A 50 7.75 -15.51 -6.18
C ARG A 50 7.87 -14.00 -6.03
N GLY A 51 9.12 -13.52 -5.90
CA GLY A 51 9.42 -12.10 -5.78
C GLY A 51 9.14 -11.53 -4.38
N TRP A 52 8.91 -12.40 -3.39
CA TRP A 52 8.85 -11.99 -2.00
C TRP A 52 10.15 -12.40 -1.29
N ASP A 53 10.84 -11.42 -0.74
CA ASP A 53 12.02 -11.65 0.08
C ASP A 53 11.64 -11.64 1.57
N PRO A 54 12.17 -12.61 2.36
CA PRO A 54 11.92 -12.64 3.79
C PRO A 54 12.37 -11.37 4.47
N TYR A 55 11.53 -10.87 5.39
CA TYR A 55 11.84 -9.71 6.21
C TYR A 55 12.04 -10.12 7.66
N ASP A 56 13.26 -10.01 8.16
CA ASP A 56 13.70 -10.60 9.44
C ASP A 56 13.21 -9.86 10.69
N TYR A 57 12.60 -8.70 10.55
CA TYR A 57 12.10 -7.90 11.67
C TYR A 57 10.61 -8.18 11.89
N PRO A 58 10.19 -8.65 13.08
CA PRO A 58 8.80 -8.97 13.36
C PRO A 58 7.92 -7.71 13.40
N ASP A 59 6.61 -7.88 13.15
CA ASP A 59 5.59 -6.84 13.31
C ASP A 59 5.34 -6.60 14.81
N SER A 60 6.23 -5.83 15.41
CA SER A 60 6.18 -5.44 16.83
C SER A 60 6.94 -4.14 17.08
N ASN A 61 6.73 -3.52 18.25
CA ASN A 61 7.50 -2.34 18.65
C ASN A 61 9.00 -2.64 18.73
N GLU A 62 9.38 -3.80 19.22
CA GLU A 62 10.77 -4.25 19.29
C GLU A 62 11.36 -4.42 17.88
N GLY A 63 10.58 -5.00 16.95
CA GLY A 63 10.97 -5.13 15.54
C GLY A 63 11.16 -3.77 14.87
N TYR A 64 10.28 -2.81 15.16
CA TYR A 64 10.43 -1.43 14.68
C TYR A 64 11.73 -0.78 15.20
N GLU A 65 12.01 -0.85 16.49
CA GLU A 65 13.24 -0.26 17.06
C GLU A 65 14.50 -0.97 16.55
N MET A 66 14.47 -2.29 16.37
CA MET A 66 15.58 -3.02 15.75
C MET A 66 15.79 -2.60 14.29
N ALA A 67 14.73 -2.48 13.50
CA ALA A 67 14.83 -2.01 12.13
C ALA A 67 15.32 -0.56 12.05
N LYS A 68 14.84 0.32 12.93
CA LYS A 68 15.29 1.71 13.05
C LYS A 68 16.79 1.81 13.31
N ALA A 69 17.32 0.92 14.16
CA ALA A 69 18.70 0.95 14.57
C ALA A 69 19.67 0.26 13.57
N ASN A 70 19.24 -0.83 12.95
CA ASN A 70 20.15 -1.74 12.25
C ASN A 70 19.86 -1.91 10.76
N LEU A 71 18.63 -1.66 10.31
CA LEU A 71 18.27 -1.92 8.93
C LEU A 71 18.77 -0.79 8.02
N LEU A 72 19.66 -1.16 7.12
CA LEU A 72 20.25 -0.25 6.14
C LEU A 72 19.68 -0.53 4.75
N SER A 73 19.59 0.52 3.93
CA SER A 73 19.16 0.38 2.53
C SER A 73 20.17 -0.45 1.73
N PRO A 74 19.76 -1.52 1.05
CA PRO A 74 20.63 -2.29 0.17
C PRO A 74 20.85 -1.61 -1.18
N ILE A 75 19.99 -0.63 -1.55
CA ILE A 75 20.11 0.08 -2.81
C ILE A 75 20.95 1.35 -2.65
N GLU A 76 21.69 1.69 -3.70
CA GLU A 76 22.54 2.88 -3.73
C GLU A 76 21.71 4.17 -3.65
N LEU A 77 22.23 5.17 -2.94
CA LEU A 77 21.65 6.51 -2.94
C LEU A 77 22.03 7.21 -4.25
N SER A 78 21.11 7.24 -5.21
CA SER A 78 21.29 7.87 -6.51
C SER A 78 20.15 8.82 -6.85
N ASP A 79 20.39 9.74 -7.79
CA ASP A 79 19.34 10.65 -8.26
C ASP A 79 18.19 9.89 -8.93
N ASP A 80 18.48 8.78 -9.61
CA ASP A 80 17.47 7.93 -10.22
C ASP A 80 16.57 7.29 -9.17
N ASN A 81 17.14 6.68 -8.13
CA ASN A 81 16.37 6.08 -7.03
C ASN A 81 15.52 7.12 -6.28
N ILE A 82 16.07 8.32 -6.08
CA ILE A 82 15.33 9.43 -5.47
C ILE A 82 14.19 9.88 -6.38
N SER A 83 14.39 9.93 -7.71
CA SER A 83 13.34 10.31 -8.66
C SER A 83 12.22 9.30 -8.70
N GLN A 84 12.53 7.99 -8.73
CA GLN A 84 11.55 6.92 -8.65
C GLN A 84 10.80 6.96 -7.32
N GLY A 85 11.52 7.13 -6.21
CA GLY A 85 10.93 7.28 -4.88
C GLY A 85 9.99 8.48 -4.78
N LYS A 86 10.29 9.58 -5.48
CA LYS A 86 9.42 10.75 -5.57
C LYS A 86 8.10 10.42 -6.28
N GLU A 87 8.17 9.78 -7.45
CA GLU A 87 6.97 9.41 -8.22
C GLU A 87 6.06 8.48 -7.40
N LEU A 88 6.63 7.47 -6.74
CA LEU A 88 5.88 6.57 -5.86
C LEU A 88 5.29 7.29 -4.64
N TYR A 89 6.06 8.21 -4.05
CA TYR A 89 5.60 9.02 -2.93
C TYR A 89 4.41 9.90 -3.31
N GLU A 90 4.45 10.53 -4.47
CA GLU A 90 3.35 11.36 -4.98
C GLU A 90 2.07 10.55 -5.20
N ILE A 91 2.19 9.27 -5.60
CA ILE A 91 1.05 8.37 -5.81
C ILE A 91 0.47 7.89 -4.48
N TYR A 92 1.30 7.38 -3.56
CA TYR A 92 0.83 6.62 -2.40
C TYR A 92 0.85 7.41 -1.09
N CYS A 93 1.71 8.41 -0.94
CA CYS A 93 2.04 9.00 0.36
C CYS A 93 1.58 10.45 0.51
N SER A 94 1.73 11.27 -0.56
CA SER A 94 1.49 12.71 -0.50
C SER A 94 0.05 13.05 -0.15
N VAL A 95 -0.91 12.20 -0.49
CA VAL A 95 -2.33 12.37 -0.18
C VAL A 95 -2.59 12.56 1.32
N CYS A 96 -1.78 11.94 2.17
CA CYS A 96 -1.80 12.10 3.62
C CYS A 96 -0.67 13.00 4.13
N HIS A 97 0.57 12.73 3.70
CA HIS A 97 1.77 13.37 4.26
C HIS A 97 2.11 14.73 3.65
N GLY A 98 1.44 15.14 2.57
CA GLY A 98 1.74 16.37 1.83
C GLY A 98 2.97 16.24 0.93
N ASP A 99 3.09 17.10 -0.06
CA ASP A 99 4.19 17.05 -1.05
C ASP A 99 5.56 17.36 -0.42
N LYS A 100 5.55 18.04 0.74
CA LYS A 100 6.76 18.40 1.49
C LYS A 100 7.00 17.53 2.72
N GLY A 101 6.13 16.54 2.98
CA GLY A 101 6.22 15.71 4.18
C GLY A 101 5.89 16.46 5.47
N ASP A 102 5.07 17.52 5.36
CA ASP A 102 4.63 18.38 6.46
C ASP A 102 3.36 17.89 7.18
N GLY A 103 2.83 16.73 6.76
CA GLY A 103 1.59 16.17 7.30
C GLY A 103 0.31 16.86 6.80
N MET A 104 0.42 17.76 5.83
CA MET A 104 -0.69 18.57 5.30
C MET A 104 -1.17 18.10 3.93
N GLY A 105 -1.25 16.79 3.73
CA GLY A 105 -1.86 16.22 2.53
C GLY A 105 -3.37 16.52 2.43
N ILE A 106 -3.95 16.30 1.26
CA ILE A 106 -5.35 16.64 0.97
C ILE A 106 -6.34 15.99 1.95
N LEU A 107 -6.04 14.79 2.47
CA LEU A 107 -6.89 14.12 3.43
C LEU A 107 -6.80 14.75 4.83
N ALA A 108 -5.62 15.27 5.21
CA ALA A 108 -5.45 16.03 6.43
C ALA A 108 -6.18 17.38 6.35
N GLN A 109 -6.01 18.12 5.24
CA GLN A 109 -6.69 19.39 4.99
C GLN A 109 -8.22 19.26 4.98
N ARG A 110 -8.74 18.12 4.54
CA ARG A 110 -10.19 17.83 4.54
C ARG A 110 -10.67 17.17 5.84
N GLU A 111 -9.84 17.15 6.87
CA GLU A 111 -10.16 16.57 8.20
C GLU A 111 -10.62 15.10 8.13
N LYS A 112 -10.19 14.36 7.10
CA LYS A 112 -10.48 12.92 6.98
C LYS A 112 -9.51 12.07 7.79
N PHE A 113 -8.25 12.52 7.89
CA PHE A 113 -7.22 11.95 8.76
C PHE A 113 -6.57 13.07 9.56
N LEU A 114 -6.54 12.92 10.88
CA LEU A 114 -5.96 13.92 11.78
C LEU A 114 -4.68 13.37 12.42
N GLY A 115 -3.79 14.29 12.80
CA GLY A 115 -2.59 13.94 13.55
C GLY A 115 -1.49 13.27 12.73
N ILE A 116 -1.45 13.50 11.41
CA ILE A 116 -0.35 13.05 10.56
C ILE A 116 0.87 13.92 10.88
N PRO A 117 1.97 13.33 11.41
CA PRO A 117 3.12 14.12 11.81
C PRO A 117 3.92 14.60 10.60
N ALA A 118 4.52 15.78 10.70
CA ALA A 118 5.57 16.18 9.80
C ALA A 118 6.83 15.32 10.01
N TYR A 119 7.55 15.00 8.94
CA TYR A 119 8.74 14.17 9.04
C TYR A 119 9.86 14.80 9.86
N ILE A 120 9.92 16.13 9.89
CA ILE A 120 10.91 16.87 10.70
C ILE A 120 10.72 16.65 12.20
N ASP A 121 9.49 16.40 12.65
CA ASP A 121 9.16 16.22 14.06
C ASP A 121 9.42 14.79 14.56
N ARG A 122 9.98 13.93 13.70
CA ARG A 122 10.20 12.52 14.01
C ARG A 122 11.64 12.11 13.79
N GLU A 123 12.13 11.27 14.70
CA GLU A 123 13.41 10.58 14.54
C GLU A 123 13.22 9.35 13.66
N ILE A 124 13.20 9.57 12.34
CA ILE A 124 13.08 8.51 11.34
C ILE A 124 14.44 8.15 10.75
N THR A 125 14.59 6.89 10.40
CA THR A 125 15.73 6.33 9.65
C THR A 125 15.20 5.58 8.42
N PRO A 126 16.02 5.30 7.40
CA PRO A 126 15.58 4.51 6.26
C PRO A 126 14.95 3.17 6.68
N GLY A 127 15.56 2.50 7.68
CA GLY A 127 15.05 1.23 8.21
C GLY A 127 13.69 1.37 8.92
N SER A 128 13.48 2.43 9.70
CA SER A 128 12.19 2.67 10.34
C SER A 128 11.09 2.97 9.32
N ILE A 129 11.42 3.72 8.26
CA ILE A 129 10.47 4.01 7.18
C ILE A 129 10.10 2.72 6.45
N TYR A 130 11.10 1.90 6.09
CA TYR A 130 10.88 0.62 5.44
C TYR A 130 9.99 -0.30 6.28
N HIS A 131 10.25 -0.40 7.58
CA HIS A 131 9.44 -1.21 8.51
C HIS A 131 7.97 -0.74 8.56
N ILE A 132 7.75 0.59 8.58
CA ILE A 132 6.40 1.17 8.54
C ILE A 132 5.71 0.86 7.20
N LEU A 133 6.43 0.94 6.08
CA LEU A 133 5.87 0.57 4.77
C LEU A 133 5.52 -0.92 4.70
N MET A 134 6.27 -1.76 5.41
CA MET A 134 6.04 -3.20 5.46
C MET A 134 4.77 -3.55 6.25
N TYR A 135 4.60 -3.00 7.45
CA TYR A 135 3.54 -3.41 8.38
C TYR A 135 2.47 -2.36 8.65
N GLY A 136 2.79 -1.10 8.40
CA GLY A 136 1.97 0.03 8.84
C GLY A 136 2.32 0.50 10.24
N ILE A 137 1.65 1.54 10.70
CA ILE A 137 1.73 2.05 12.08
C ILE A 137 0.47 2.84 12.42
N ASN A 138 -0.16 2.55 13.55
CA ASN A 138 -1.40 3.21 13.98
C ASN A 138 -2.48 3.17 12.87
N ALA A 139 -2.88 4.35 12.36
CA ALA A 139 -3.86 4.47 11.29
C ALA A 139 -3.28 4.29 9.88
N MET A 140 -1.96 4.24 9.73
CA MET A 140 -1.30 4.01 8.45
C MET A 140 -1.22 2.51 8.18
N GLY A 141 -1.90 2.03 7.13
CA GLY A 141 -1.86 0.63 6.72
C GLY A 141 -0.53 0.24 6.07
N SER A 142 -0.28 -1.07 5.98
CA SER A 142 0.82 -1.63 5.21
C SER A 142 0.74 -1.24 3.73
N HIS A 143 1.87 -0.96 3.12
CA HIS A 143 2.03 -0.71 1.67
C HIS A 143 2.75 -1.87 0.97
N ALA A 144 3.05 -2.96 1.68
CA ALA A 144 3.79 -4.09 1.12
C ALA A 144 3.08 -4.77 -0.07
N GLY A 145 1.75 -4.65 -0.16
CA GLY A 145 0.97 -5.18 -1.28
C GLY A 145 0.92 -4.26 -2.50
N GLN A 146 1.29 -2.97 -2.37
CA GLN A 146 1.23 -1.98 -3.44
C GLN A 146 2.60 -1.65 -4.03
N VAL A 147 3.65 -1.70 -3.21
CA VAL A 147 5.02 -1.38 -3.60
C VAL A 147 5.94 -2.54 -3.26
N ASN A 148 6.82 -2.89 -4.20
CA ASN A 148 7.81 -3.95 -4.01
C ASN A 148 8.96 -3.52 -3.08
N GLU A 149 9.92 -4.41 -2.84
CA GLU A 149 11.02 -4.16 -1.92
C GLU A 149 11.89 -2.99 -2.32
N GLU A 150 12.32 -2.94 -3.58
CA GLU A 150 13.16 -1.87 -4.12
C GLU A 150 12.43 -0.52 -4.05
N GLU A 151 11.15 -0.50 -4.44
CA GLU A 151 10.29 0.68 -4.38
C GLU A 151 10.11 1.20 -2.96
N ARG A 152 10.00 0.32 -1.95
CA ARG A 152 9.96 0.75 -0.54
C ARG A 152 11.25 1.46 -0.13
N TRP A 153 12.40 0.98 -0.60
CA TRP A 153 13.68 1.64 -0.34
C TRP A 153 13.81 2.98 -1.06
N GLN A 154 13.36 3.07 -2.30
CA GLN A 154 13.31 4.32 -3.06
C GLN A 154 12.44 5.37 -2.36
N ILE A 155 11.25 4.97 -1.89
CA ILE A 155 10.37 5.85 -1.08
C ILE A 155 11.08 6.27 0.21
N ALA A 156 11.74 5.35 0.91
CA ALA A 156 12.45 5.66 2.14
C ALA A 156 13.57 6.69 1.91
N GLN A 157 14.34 6.58 0.84
CA GLN A 157 15.36 7.55 0.46
C GLN A 157 14.75 8.93 0.16
N TYR A 158 13.63 8.98 -0.56
CA TYR A 158 12.95 10.23 -0.86
C TYR A 158 12.37 10.90 0.41
N VAL A 159 11.77 10.14 1.30
CA VAL A 159 11.26 10.65 2.59
C VAL A 159 12.40 11.23 3.44
N MET A 160 13.56 10.58 3.46
CA MET A 160 14.74 11.12 4.15
C MET A 160 15.21 12.45 3.55
N LYS A 161 15.17 12.58 2.22
CA LYS A 161 15.47 13.83 1.52
C LYS A 161 14.49 14.93 1.92
N LEU A 162 13.17 14.67 1.90
CA LEU A 162 12.13 15.64 2.32
C LEU A 162 12.36 16.12 3.76
N ARG A 163 12.66 15.19 4.68
CA ARG A 163 12.97 15.55 6.07
C ARG A 163 14.18 16.48 6.17
N ASP A 164 15.23 16.19 5.42
CA ASP A 164 16.47 16.97 5.50
C ASP A 164 16.34 18.34 4.79
N GLU A 165 15.52 18.45 3.77
CA GLU A 165 15.14 19.72 3.14
C GLU A 165 14.31 20.61 4.08
N SER A 166 13.46 20.02 4.91
CA SER A 166 12.63 20.74 5.89
C SER A 166 13.42 21.29 7.08
N LYS A 167 14.69 20.89 7.26
CA LYS A 167 15.60 21.42 8.28
C LYS A 167 16.32 22.70 7.88
N LYS A 168 16.24 23.07 6.60
CA LYS A 168 16.90 24.27 6.05
C LYS A 168 16.01 25.49 6.12
#